data_cb136b2cafc55f8a96f9edfe4c8bcde7
#
_entry.id   cb136b2cafc55f8a96f9edfe4c8bcde7
#
_cell.length_a   1.000
_cell.length_b   1.000
_cell.length_c   1.000
_cell.angle_alpha   90.00
_cell.angle_beta   90.00
_cell.angle_gamma   90.00
#
_symmetry.space_group_name_H-M   'P 1'
#
loop_
_entity.id
_entity.type
_entity.pdbx_description
1 polymer ?
#
loop_
_entity_poly.entity_id
_entity_poly.type
_entity_poly.pdbx_seq_one_letter_code
_entity_poly.pdbx_strand_id
1 'polypeptide(L)'
;SDTMVSIIMLVHGAYEYTKNTIETLQMTKGNYELIVLDNDSDCKTKKLLLKLFNKGMIDKLVFSKTNTLFAKGNNIAFKLCSDKSDKVLLLNSDIDIRNPYWLQEMLENYEKGILSLGVCEKPPYVRVDGYCFLIDKKLYEKYRLDENFEWWWSITKLQAQVLNEGYKVKGVKDHSNLLFHYGGASGNDFQNSKGMQTDDKDIIKWFNEKNIDIIDKIDNDNYIFNSKSKANRIYNKLKGR
;
A
#
# COMPACT_ATOMS: atom_id res chain seq x y z
N SER A 1 19.52 0.19 -14.96
CA SER A 1 19.53 1.46 -14.23
C SER A 1 18.67 1.33 -12.99
N ASP A 2 19.22 1.70 -11.87
CA ASP A 2 18.56 1.58 -10.58
C ASP A 2 17.53 2.70 -10.42
N THR A 3 16.35 2.52 -11.03
CA THR A 3 15.25 3.43 -10.78
C THR A 3 14.77 3.27 -9.34
N MET A 4 14.53 4.38 -8.68
CA MET A 4 14.06 4.40 -7.29
C MET A 4 12.55 4.22 -7.22
N VAL A 5 12.09 3.50 -6.21
CA VAL A 5 10.68 3.44 -5.84
C VAL A 5 10.46 4.29 -4.59
N SER A 6 9.48 5.20 -4.63
CA SER A 6 9.04 5.90 -3.43
C SER A 6 7.91 5.12 -2.77
N ILE A 7 8.17 4.59 -1.58
CA ILE A 7 7.17 3.90 -0.77
C ILE A 7 6.49 4.93 0.12
N ILE A 8 5.17 5.00 0.04
CA ILE A 8 4.35 5.88 0.88
C ILE A 8 3.57 5.05 1.88
N MET A 9 3.66 5.40 3.15
CA MET A 9 2.95 4.75 4.24
C MET A 9 2.21 5.79 5.07
N LEU A 10 0.90 5.58 5.23
CA LEU A 10 0.09 6.37 6.14
C LEU A 10 0.01 5.66 7.48
N VAL A 11 0.14 6.41 8.56
CA VAL A 11 0.08 5.88 9.93
C VAL A 11 -1.02 6.62 10.71
N HIS A 12 -1.89 5.87 11.35
CA HIS A 12 -2.87 6.41 12.29
C HIS A 12 -2.99 5.45 13.47
N GLY A 13 -2.19 5.67 14.50
CA GLY A 13 -2.12 4.78 15.64
C GLY A 13 -1.59 3.39 15.30
N ALA A 14 -2.20 2.35 15.89
CA ALA A 14 -1.82 0.95 15.70
C ALA A 14 -0.32 0.71 15.94
N TYR A 15 0.16 1.10 17.09
CA TYR A 15 1.57 1.16 17.48
C TYR A 15 2.34 -0.12 17.12
N GLU A 16 1.84 -1.28 17.54
CA GLU A 16 2.56 -2.55 17.35
C GLU A 16 2.61 -2.96 15.87
N TYR A 17 1.52 -2.75 15.11
CA TYR A 17 1.50 -3.00 13.68
C TYR A 17 2.47 -2.09 12.94
N THR A 18 2.42 -0.79 13.23
CA THR A 18 3.27 0.22 12.61
C THR A 18 4.74 -0.07 12.85
N LYS A 19 5.10 -0.36 14.10
CA LYS A 19 6.46 -0.73 14.49
C LYS A 19 6.95 -1.95 13.71
N ASN A 20 6.15 -3.01 13.70
CA ASN A 20 6.50 -4.25 12.99
C ASN A 20 6.66 -4.02 11.49
N THR A 21 5.75 -3.27 10.88
CA THR A 21 5.79 -2.99 9.45
C THR A 21 7.10 -2.27 9.08
N ILE A 22 7.43 -1.20 9.77
CA ILE A 22 8.63 -0.40 9.47
C ILE A 22 9.90 -1.20 9.77
N GLU A 23 9.94 -1.96 10.87
CA GLU A 23 11.10 -2.77 11.22
C GLU A 23 11.33 -3.90 10.21
N THR A 24 10.28 -4.63 9.82
CA THR A 24 10.45 -5.71 8.83
C THR A 24 10.76 -5.18 7.44
N LEU A 25 10.30 -3.98 7.12
CA LEU A 25 10.61 -3.32 5.84
C LEU A 25 12.12 -3.11 5.65
N GLN A 26 12.89 -3.01 6.76
CA GLN A 26 14.33 -2.78 6.70
C GLN A 26 15.11 -3.93 6.03
N MET A 27 14.53 -5.13 5.93
CA MET A 27 15.15 -6.23 5.20
C MET A 27 15.09 -6.08 3.68
N THR A 28 14.28 -5.16 3.17
CA THR A 28 14.01 -5.01 1.75
C THR A 28 15.25 -4.71 0.94
N LYS A 29 15.48 -5.50 -0.11
CA LYS A 29 16.53 -5.28 -1.10
C LYS A 29 16.00 -4.40 -2.23
N GLY A 30 16.86 -3.52 -2.75
CA GLY A 30 16.52 -2.65 -3.87
C GLY A 30 16.68 -1.18 -3.55
N ASN A 31 16.43 -0.35 -4.55
CA ASN A 31 16.56 1.10 -4.43
C ASN A 31 15.19 1.72 -4.13
N TYR A 32 14.99 2.16 -2.91
CA TYR A 32 13.74 2.77 -2.49
C TYR A 32 13.96 3.82 -1.40
N GLU A 33 12.99 4.69 -1.25
CA GLU A 33 12.85 5.56 -0.08
C GLU A 33 11.53 5.24 0.62
N LEU A 34 11.49 5.43 1.93
CA LEU A 34 10.28 5.29 2.73
C LEU A 34 9.81 6.67 3.20
N ILE A 35 8.62 7.05 2.77
CA ILE A 35 7.94 8.30 3.17
C ILE A 35 6.78 7.91 4.08
N VAL A 36 6.79 8.42 5.31
CA VAL A 36 5.72 8.17 6.27
C VAL A 36 4.98 9.47 6.55
N LEU A 37 3.66 9.44 6.40
CA LEU A 37 2.79 10.51 6.84
C LEU A 37 1.98 10.04 8.05
N ASP A 38 2.18 10.71 9.17
CA ASP A 38 1.41 10.47 10.38
C ASP A 38 0.10 11.24 10.33
N ASN A 39 -1.01 10.51 10.31
CA ASN A 39 -2.36 11.06 10.28
C ASN A 39 -2.91 11.29 11.69
N ASP A 40 -2.24 12.15 12.43
CA ASP A 40 -2.66 12.57 13.77
C ASP A 40 -2.81 11.39 14.75
N SER A 41 -1.74 10.59 14.85
CA SER A 41 -1.66 9.50 15.83
C SER A 41 -1.54 10.00 17.26
N ASP A 42 -1.73 9.10 18.21
CA ASP A 42 -1.47 9.32 19.62
C ASP A 42 0.02 9.61 19.89
N CYS A 43 0.33 10.14 21.07
CA CYS A 43 1.69 10.52 21.44
C CYS A 43 2.67 9.34 21.39
N LYS A 44 2.25 8.16 21.78
CA LYS A 44 3.08 6.95 21.79
C LYS A 44 3.53 6.60 20.37
N THR A 45 2.62 6.63 19.42
CA THR A 45 2.92 6.34 18.01
C THR A 45 3.80 7.44 17.39
N LYS A 46 3.52 8.71 17.68
CA LYS A 46 4.37 9.82 17.21
C LYS A 46 5.81 9.70 17.70
N LYS A 47 6.01 9.34 18.96
CA LYS A 47 7.35 9.11 19.54
C LYS A 47 8.06 7.94 18.87
N LEU A 48 7.33 6.87 18.57
CA LEU A 48 7.85 5.74 17.81
C LEU A 48 8.37 6.18 16.45
N LEU A 49 7.56 6.94 15.70
CA LEU A 49 7.92 7.40 14.36
C LEU A 49 9.17 8.29 14.38
N LEU A 50 9.27 9.19 15.35
CA LEU A 50 10.48 10.02 15.53
C LEU A 50 11.71 9.17 15.83
N LYS A 51 11.57 8.17 16.68
CA LYS A 51 12.65 7.24 17.01
C LYS A 51 13.12 6.45 15.79
N LEU A 52 12.18 5.93 14.99
CA LEU A 52 12.50 5.16 13.80
C LEU A 52 13.13 6.06 12.72
N PHE A 53 12.64 7.29 12.57
CA PHE A 53 13.24 8.29 11.70
C PHE A 53 14.69 8.60 12.10
N ASN A 54 14.93 8.84 13.38
CA ASN A 54 16.27 9.14 13.89
C ASN A 54 17.25 7.97 13.74
N LYS A 55 16.74 6.75 13.68
CA LYS A 55 17.55 5.55 13.39
C LYS A 55 17.80 5.33 11.90
N GLY A 56 17.29 6.18 11.03
CA GLY A 56 17.42 6.03 9.59
C GLY A 56 16.49 4.99 8.96
N MET A 57 15.48 4.55 9.67
CA MET A 57 14.51 3.57 9.17
C MET A 57 13.39 4.20 8.34
N ILE A 58 13.21 5.50 8.43
CA ILE A 58 12.27 6.31 7.66
C ILE A 58 13.08 7.41 7.00
N ASP A 59 12.91 7.60 5.68
CA ASP A 59 13.66 8.62 4.94
C ASP A 59 13.03 10.01 5.04
N LYS A 60 11.70 10.07 5.00
CA LYS A 60 10.95 11.33 5.12
C LYS A 60 9.75 11.10 6.04
N LEU A 61 9.56 11.99 7.00
CA LEU A 61 8.49 11.90 8.00
C LEU A 61 7.73 13.21 8.07
N VAL A 62 6.41 13.13 7.94
CA VAL A 62 5.52 14.29 8.04
C VAL A 62 4.44 14.00 9.06
N PHE A 63 4.16 14.97 9.91
CA PHE A 63 3.05 14.92 10.87
C PHE A 63 1.91 15.81 10.40
N SER A 64 0.75 15.20 10.13
CA SER A 64 -0.47 15.96 9.86
C SER A 64 -1.15 16.30 11.18
N LYS A 65 -1.69 17.51 11.27
CA LYS A 65 -2.43 17.97 12.45
C LYS A 65 -3.82 17.33 12.57
N THR A 66 -4.30 16.73 11.48
CA THR A 66 -5.60 16.07 11.41
C THR A 66 -5.46 14.73 10.72
N ASN A 67 -6.41 13.83 10.93
CA ASN A 67 -6.49 12.59 10.15
C ASN A 67 -7.07 12.91 8.77
N THR A 68 -6.22 12.92 7.74
CA THR A 68 -6.60 13.22 6.36
C THR A 68 -7.22 12.04 5.63
N LEU A 69 -7.22 10.86 6.25
CA LEU A 69 -7.68 9.58 5.69
C LEU A 69 -6.83 9.13 4.52
N PHE A 70 -7.32 8.13 3.76
CA PHE A 70 -6.49 7.41 2.80
C PHE A 70 -6.16 8.24 1.54
N ALA A 71 -7.17 8.75 0.85
CA ALA A 71 -6.96 9.42 -0.43
C ALA A 71 -6.13 10.71 -0.29
N LYS A 72 -6.56 11.61 0.57
CA LYS A 72 -5.86 12.88 0.79
C LYS A 72 -4.47 12.68 1.38
N GLY A 73 -4.33 11.77 2.35
CA GLY A 73 -3.04 11.46 2.97
C GLY A 73 -2.00 11.00 1.97
N ASN A 74 -2.36 10.06 1.10
CA ASN A 74 -1.45 9.60 0.05
C ASN A 74 -1.10 10.72 -0.94
N ASN A 75 -2.07 11.54 -1.33
CA ASN A 75 -1.83 12.67 -2.23
C ASN A 75 -0.87 13.71 -1.62
N ILE A 76 -0.98 13.96 -0.32
CA ILE A 76 -0.05 14.85 0.40
C ILE A 76 1.37 14.24 0.41
N ALA A 77 1.49 12.98 0.79
CA ALA A 77 2.77 12.29 0.87
C ALA A 77 3.42 12.14 -0.51
N PHE A 78 2.64 11.97 -1.57
CA PHE A 78 3.13 11.90 -2.94
C PHE A 78 4.01 13.10 -3.31
N LYS A 79 3.70 14.29 -2.80
CA LYS A 79 4.48 15.51 -3.08
C LYS A 79 5.91 15.43 -2.56
N LEU A 80 6.20 14.49 -1.66
CA LEU A 80 7.52 14.30 -1.07
C LEU A 80 8.36 13.26 -1.83
N CYS A 81 7.80 12.61 -2.84
CA CYS A 81 8.54 11.65 -3.64
C CYS A 81 9.74 12.30 -4.31
N SER A 82 10.88 11.61 -4.27
CA SER A 82 12.10 12.05 -4.94
C SER A 82 11.87 12.19 -6.45
N ASP A 83 12.51 13.18 -7.06
CA ASP A 83 12.53 13.34 -8.51
C ASP A 83 13.21 12.15 -9.21
N LYS A 84 14.02 11.39 -8.48
CA LYS A 84 14.70 10.19 -8.99
C LYS A 84 13.76 8.97 -9.07
N SER A 85 12.57 9.05 -8.45
CA SER A 85 11.61 7.95 -8.48
C SER A 85 10.81 7.97 -9.77
N ASP A 86 10.62 6.81 -10.36
CA ASP A 86 9.73 6.62 -11.51
C ASP A 86 8.48 5.83 -11.14
N LYS A 87 8.45 5.23 -9.94
CA LYS A 87 7.33 4.47 -9.41
C LYS A 87 7.03 4.87 -7.98
N VAL A 88 5.76 4.75 -7.63
CA VAL A 88 5.25 4.96 -6.27
C VAL A 88 4.61 3.66 -5.78
N LEU A 89 4.87 3.29 -4.55
CA LEU A 89 4.26 2.13 -3.92
C LEU A 89 3.52 2.58 -2.67
N LEU A 90 2.19 2.44 -2.70
CA LEU A 90 1.36 2.68 -1.52
C LEU A 90 1.39 1.41 -0.66
N LEU A 91 1.83 1.52 0.58
CA LEU A 91 1.98 0.39 1.49
C LEU A 91 1.28 0.68 2.81
N ASN A 92 0.36 -0.19 3.21
CA ASN A 92 -0.30 -0.06 4.51
C ASN A 92 0.67 -0.26 5.67
N SER A 93 0.32 0.29 6.83
CA SER A 93 1.14 0.19 8.06
C SER A 93 0.89 -1.08 8.87
N ASP A 94 0.11 -2.02 8.33
CA ASP A 94 -0.20 -3.32 8.94
C ASP A 94 0.29 -4.48 8.05
N ILE A 95 1.50 -4.36 7.56
CA ILE A 95 2.18 -5.32 6.69
C ILE A 95 3.34 -5.95 7.45
N ASP A 96 3.56 -7.23 7.20
CA ASP A 96 4.75 -7.94 7.65
C ASP A 96 5.56 -8.38 6.44
N ILE A 97 6.72 -7.79 6.24
CA ILE A 97 7.62 -8.20 5.15
C ILE A 97 8.26 -9.53 5.51
N ARG A 98 8.12 -10.52 4.63
CA ARG A 98 8.62 -11.89 4.85
C ARG A 98 9.76 -12.28 3.96
N ASN A 99 9.94 -11.58 2.85
CA ASN A 99 10.94 -11.89 1.83
C ASN A 99 11.69 -10.62 1.46
N PRO A 100 13.04 -10.58 1.61
CA PRO A 100 13.82 -9.39 1.24
C PRO A 100 13.66 -8.98 -0.21
N TYR A 101 13.27 -9.91 -1.09
CA TYR A 101 13.15 -9.70 -2.53
C TYR A 101 11.73 -9.33 -2.98
N TRP A 102 10.82 -9.04 -2.05
CA TRP A 102 9.42 -8.77 -2.37
C TRP A 102 9.25 -7.59 -3.36
N LEU A 103 10.02 -6.53 -3.18
CA LEU A 103 9.96 -5.36 -4.06
C LEU A 103 10.50 -5.70 -5.45
N GLN A 104 11.62 -6.40 -5.51
CA GLN A 104 12.21 -6.86 -6.76
C GLN A 104 11.24 -7.76 -7.53
N GLU A 105 10.56 -8.69 -6.86
CA GLU A 105 9.56 -9.56 -7.46
C GLU A 105 8.38 -8.77 -8.03
N MET A 106 7.93 -7.73 -7.33
CA MET A 106 6.90 -6.84 -7.86
C MET A 106 7.39 -6.12 -9.12
N LEU A 107 8.61 -5.59 -9.09
CA LEU A 107 9.18 -4.87 -10.24
C LEU A 107 9.36 -5.77 -11.45
N GLU A 108 9.73 -7.03 -11.26
CA GLU A 108 9.89 -8.00 -12.35
C GLU A 108 8.55 -8.39 -13.01
N ASN A 109 7.46 -8.36 -12.25
CA ASN A 109 6.12 -8.66 -12.75
C ASN A 109 5.34 -7.43 -13.21
N TYR A 110 5.92 -6.24 -13.00
CA TYR A 110 5.30 -4.98 -13.36
C TYR A 110 5.39 -4.71 -14.86
N GLU A 111 4.26 -4.33 -15.44
CA GLU A 111 4.19 -3.66 -16.74
C GLU A 111 3.63 -2.26 -16.51
N LYS A 112 3.95 -1.31 -17.39
CA LYS A 112 3.52 0.09 -17.20
C LYS A 112 2.02 0.17 -16.87
N GLY A 113 1.74 0.72 -15.70
CA GLY A 113 0.41 0.81 -15.14
C GLY A 113 0.43 0.57 -13.65
N ILE A 114 -0.19 -0.52 -13.21
CA ILE A 114 -0.34 -0.88 -11.80
C ILE A 114 -0.03 -2.37 -11.60
N LEU A 115 0.67 -2.68 -10.52
CA LEU A 115 0.75 -4.03 -9.95
C LEU A 115 0.42 -3.96 -8.46
N SER A 116 -0.56 -4.72 -8.00
CA SER A 116 -0.94 -4.78 -6.59
C SER A 116 -0.86 -6.20 -6.05
N LEU A 117 -0.43 -6.34 -4.79
CA LEU A 117 -0.44 -7.62 -4.08
C LEU A 117 -1.78 -7.82 -3.38
N GLY A 118 -2.84 -7.92 -4.14
CA GLY A 118 -4.15 -8.20 -3.60
C GLY A 118 -5.22 -8.06 -4.65
N VAL A 119 -6.18 -8.99 -4.63
CA VAL A 119 -7.29 -9.03 -5.56
C VAL A 119 -8.59 -9.17 -4.77
N CYS A 120 -9.55 -8.34 -5.08
CA CYS A 120 -10.91 -8.44 -4.56
C CYS A 120 -11.83 -8.90 -5.68
N GLU A 121 -12.36 -10.11 -5.55
CA GLU A 121 -13.28 -10.69 -6.52
C GLU A 121 -14.75 -10.47 -6.17
N LYS A 122 -15.01 -9.75 -5.07
CA LYS A 122 -16.37 -9.44 -4.62
C LYS A 122 -17.05 -8.40 -5.53
N PRO A 123 -18.38 -8.48 -5.67
CA PRO A 123 -19.11 -7.41 -6.37
C PRO A 123 -18.75 -6.01 -5.84
N PRO A 124 -18.89 -4.96 -6.66
CA PRO A 124 -19.53 -4.95 -7.98
C PRO A 124 -18.62 -5.30 -9.15
N TYR A 125 -17.30 -5.30 -8.95
CA TYR A 125 -16.34 -5.53 -10.04
C TYR A 125 -15.04 -6.11 -9.51
N VAL A 126 -14.44 -7.05 -10.23
CA VAL A 126 -13.13 -7.61 -9.87
C VAL A 126 -12.08 -6.51 -9.99
N ARG A 127 -11.31 -6.30 -8.93
CA ARG A 127 -10.37 -5.18 -8.79
C ARG A 127 -9.17 -5.54 -7.94
N VAL A 128 -8.14 -4.71 -8.00
CA VAL A 128 -6.99 -4.86 -7.11
C VAL A 128 -7.23 -4.10 -5.81
N ASP A 129 -6.63 -4.60 -4.72
CA ASP A 129 -6.62 -3.93 -3.41
C ASP A 129 -5.52 -2.86 -3.35
N GLY A 130 -5.62 -1.98 -2.36
CA GLY A 130 -4.71 -0.86 -2.20
C GLY A 130 -3.69 -0.97 -1.08
N TYR A 131 -3.57 -2.14 -0.40
CA TYR A 131 -2.66 -2.24 0.74
C TYR A 131 -1.17 -2.40 0.37
N CYS A 132 -0.89 -2.85 -0.85
CA CYS A 132 0.46 -2.90 -1.43
C CYS A 132 0.35 -2.68 -2.94
N PHE A 133 0.44 -1.43 -3.34
CA PHE A 133 -0.04 -0.97 -4.65
C PHE A 133 1.07 -0.18 -5.35
N LEU A 134 1.63 -0.77 -6.41
CA LEU A 134 2.71 -0.19 -7.20
C LEU A 134 2.14 0.45 -8.47
N ILE A 135 2.50 1.69 -8.72
CA ILE A 135 2.02 2.44 -9.88
C ILE A 135 3.13 3.29 -10.49
N ASP A 136 3.09 3.49 -11.80
CA ASP A 136 3.92 4.48 -12.49
C ASP A 136 3.69 5.86 -11.87
N LYS A 137 4.78 6.58 -11.56
CA LYS A 137 4.70 7.87 -10.89
C LYS A 137 3.94 8.91 -11.73
N LYS A 138 4.14 8.92 -13.04
CA LYS A 138 3.45 9.87 -13.92
C LYS A 138 1.95 9.60 -14.01
N LEU A 139 1.54 8.35 -13.95
CA LEU A 139 0.11 7.98 -13.92
C LEU A 139 -0.52 8.41 -12.59
N TYR A 140 0.15 8.19 -11.46
CA TYR A 140 -0.33 8.69 -10.18
C TYR A 140 -0.45 10.22 -10.19
N GLU A 141 0.56 10.92 -10.69
CA GLU A 141 0.56 12.38 -10.78
C GLU A 141 -0.59 12.91 -11.63
N LYS A 142 -0.87 12.25 -12.74
CA LYS A 142 -1.94 12.63 -13.66
C LYS A 142 -3.32 12.49 -13.05
N TYR A 143 -3.61 11.36 -12.43
CA TYR A 143 -4.94 11.06 -11.91
C TYR A 143 -5.09 11.33 -10.43
N ARG A 144 -4.07 11.00 -9.64
CA ARG A 144 -4.11 11.01 -8.17
C ARG A 144 -5.25 10.14 -7.64
N LEU A 145 -5.35 10.02 -6.32
CA LEU A 145 -6.53 9.45 -5.70
C LEU A 145 -7.60 10.55 -5.62
N ASP A 146 -8.82 10.22 -6.03
CA ASP A 146 -9.93 11.17 -5.95
C ASP A 146 -10.36 11.32 -4.49
N GLU A 147 -10.16 12.51 -3.92
CA GLU A 147 -10.43 12.81 -2.51
C GLU A 147 -11.92 12.85 -2.17
N ASN A 148 -12.80 12.76 -3.16
CA ASN A 148 -14.23 12.54 -2.94
C ASN A 148 -14.53 11.10 -2.50
N PHE A 149 -13.57 10.19 -2.61
CA PHE A 149 -13.62 8.81 -2.13
C PHE A 149 -12.49 8.63 -1.13
N GLU A 150 -12.79 8.80 0.16
CA GLU A 150 -11.76 8.90 1.21
C GLU A 150 -11.02 7.59 1.48
N TRP A 151 -11.58 6.43 1.04
CA TRP A 151 -11.03 5.09 1.28
C TRP A 151 -10.79 4.32 -0.02
N TRP A 152 -11.09 3.02 -0.03
CA TRP A 152 -10.73 2.09 -1.11
C TRP A 152 -11.36 2.38 -2.47
N TRP A 153 -12.51 3.07 -2.53
CA TRP A 153 -13.09 3.44 -3.82
C TRP A 153 -12.22 4.42 -4.60
N SER A 154 -11.33 5.15 -3.93
CA SER A 154 -10.32 5.98 -4.62
C SER A 154 -9.31 5.12 -5.38
N ILE A 155 -8.90 3.99 -4.82
CA ILE A 155 -8.04 3.00 -5.49
C ILE A 155 -8.79 2.34 -6.64
N THR A 156 -10.05 2.00 -6.46
CA THR A 156 -10.89 1.41 -7.50
C THR A 156 -11.01 2.36 -8.69
N LYS A 157 -11.27 3.63 -8.44
CA LYS A 157 -11.37 4.64 -9.50
C LYS A 157 -10.03 4.84 -10.22
N LEU A 158 -8.94 4.92 -9.50
CA LEU A 158 -7.61 5.11 -10.09
C LEU A 158 -7.25 3.97 -11.03
N GLN A 159 -7.45 2.71 -10.62
CA GLN A 159 -7.15 1.57 -11.47
C GLN A 159 -8.05 1.53 -12.72
N ALA A 160 -9.30 1.92 -12.61
CA ALA A 160 -10.20 2.04 -13.76
C ALA A 160 -9.71 3.10 -14.73
N GLN A 161 -9.26 4.25 -14.25
CA GLN A 161 -8.69 5.32 -15.07
C GLN A 161 -7.44 4.83 -15.84
N VAL A 162 -6.57 4.09 -15.17
CA VAL A 162 -5.35 3.53 -15.77
C VAL A 162 -5.71 2.51 -16.85
N LEU A 163 -6.67 1.63 -16.60
CA LEU A 163 -7.17 0.67 -17.60
C LEU A 163 -7.74 1.38 -18.82
N ASN A 164 -8.54 2.43 -18.60
CA ASN A 164 -9.17 3.17 -19.70
C ASN A 164 -8.15 3.95 -20.55
N GLU A 165 -7.00 4.26 -20.01
CA GLU A 165 -5.90 4.87 -20.77
C GLU A 165 -5.12 3.83 -21.60
N GLY A 166 -5.41 2.55 -21.43
CA GLY A 166 -4.80 1.46 -22.21
C GLY A 166 -3.61 0.80 -21.53
N TYR A 167 -3.32 1.12 -20.26
CA TYR A 167 -2.24 0.50 -19.51
C TYR A 167 -2.72 -0.75 -18.77
N LYS A 168 -1.77 -1.50 -18.24
CA LYS A 168 -2.03 -2.75 -17.53
C LYS A 168 -2.33 -2.50 -16.05
N VAL A 169 -3.27 -3.26 -15.52
CA VAL A 169 -3.51 -3.35 -14.07
C VAL A 169 -3.47 -4.84 -13.71
N LYS A 170 -2.48 -5.21 -12.89
CA LYS A 170 -2.25 -6.59 -12.49
C LYS A 170 -2.46 -6.75 -10.99
N GLY A 171 -3.15 -7.81 -10.60
CA GLY A 171 -3.34 -8.19 -9.21
C GLY A 171 -2.79 -9.58 -8.93
N VAL A 172 -2.10 -9.74 -7.82
CA VAL A 172 -1.53 -11.01 -7.39
C VAL A 172 -2.41 -11.62 -6.30
N LYS A 173 -2.96 -12.82 -6.55
CA LYS A 173 -3.83 -13.49 -5.58
C LYS A 173 -3.06 -14.08 -4.40
N ASP A 174 -2.02 -14.85 -4.68
CA ASP A 174 -1.18 -15.47 -3.65
C ASP A 174 0.20 -14.83 -3.61
N HIS A 175 0.42 -14.00 -2.60
CA HIS A 175 1.70 -13.33 -2.34
C HIS A 175 2.29 -13.75 -0.99
N SER A 176 1.88 -14.90 -0.47
CA SER A 176 2.25 -15.37 0.87
C SER A 176 3.76 -15.54 1.08
N ASN A 177 4.52 -15.76 -0.01
CA ASN A 177 5.97 -15.84 0.04
C ASN A 177 6.67 -14.48 0.12
N LEU A 178 5.94 -13.39 -0.05
CA LEU A 178 6.50 -12.05 -0.10
C LEU A 178 6.22 -11.26 1.18
N LEU A 179 4.97 -11.19 1.57
CA LEU A 179 4.54 -10.43 2.74
C LEU A 179 3.18 -10.92 3.24
N PHE A 180 2.81 -10.46 4.43
CA PHE A 180 1.51 -10.73 5.04
C PHE A 180 0.82 -9.41 5.38
N HIS A 181 -0.46 -9.31 5.03
CA HIS A 181 -1.32 -8.19 5.37
C HIS A 181 -2.26 -8.60 6.51
N TYR A 182 -2.15 -7.93 7.66
CA TYR A 182 -2.98 -8.26 8.82
C TYR A 182 -4.46 -7.89 8.59
N GLY A 183 -4.71 -6.69 8.04
CA GLY A 183 -6.06 -6.16 7.85
C GLY A 183 -6.70 -5.68 9.15
N GLY A 184 -7.67 -4.76 9.02
CA GLY A 184 -8.48 -4.30 10.14
C GLY A 184 -7.81 -3.37 11.14
N ALA A 185 -6.56 -2.95 10.90
CA ALA A 185 -5.86 -2.03 11.79
C ALA A 185 -6.39 -0.59 11.72
N SER A 186 -7.11 -0.24 10.66
CA SER A 186 -7.66 1.11 10.42
C SER A 186 -8.92 1.42 11.23
N GLY A 187 -9.49 0.45 11.96
CA GLY A 187 -10.74 0.64 12.70
C GLY A 187 -11.98 0.72 11.79
N ASN A 188 -13.04 1.35 12.30
CA ASN A 188 -14.34 1.44 11.61
C ASN A 188 -14.70 2.86 11.14
N ASP A 189 -13.75 3.78 11.13
CA ASP A 189 -13.99 5.19 10.80
C ASP A 189 -14.44 5.41 9.34
N PHE A 190 -14.22 4.41 8.48
CA PHE A 190 -14.59 4.48 7.07
C PHE A 190 -16.10 4.51 6.82
N GLN A 191 -16.94 4.03 7.74
CA GLN A 191 -18.39 3.88 7.52
C GLN A 191 -19.09 5.21 7.26
N ASN A 192 -18.60 6.30 7.88
CA ASN A 192 -19.14 7.64 7.72
C ASN A 192 -18.31 8.53 6.81
N SER A 193 -17.33 7.94 6.12
CA SER A 193 -16.44 8.68 5.25
C SER A 193 -17.09 9.01 3.91
N LYS A 194 -16.58 10.07 3.29
CA LYS A 194 -17.04 10.55 1.99
C LYS A 194 -16.78 9.51 0.91
N GLY A 195 -17.79 9.25 0.06
CA GLY A 195 -17.69 8.36 -1.08
C GLY A 195 -17.90 6.88 -0.75
N MET A 196 -18.26 6.52 0.48
CA MET A 196 -18.50 5.12 0.86
C MET A 196 -19.84 4.58 0.34
N GLN A 197 -20.80 5.45 0.08
CA GLN A 197 -22.15 5.12 -0.43
C GLN A 197 -22.21 5.15 -1.96
N THR A 198 -21.14 4.75 -2.62
CA THR A 198 -21.06 4.76 -4.07
C THR A 198 -21.95 3.68 -4.67
N ASP A 199 -22.71 4.02 -5.72
CA ASP A 199 -23.59 3.09 -6.43
C ASP A 199 -22.73 2.08 -7.21
N ASP A 200 -23.08 0.79 -7.10
CA ASP A 200 -22.44 -0.29 -7.85
C ASP A 200 -22.43 -0.04 -9.36
N LYS A 201 -23.49 0.55 -9.89
CA LYS A 201 -23.59 0.90 -11.33
C LYS A 201 -22.52 1.90 -11.75
N ASP A 202 -22.21 2.87 -10.88
CA ASP A 202 -21.18 3.86 -11.17
C ASP A 202 -19.80 3.20 -11.18
N ILE A 203 -19.53 2.28 -10.26
CA ILE A 203 -18.28 1.53 -10.19
C ILE A 203 -18.10 0.68 -11.45
N ILE A 204 -19.11 -0.05 -11.86
CA ILE A 204 -19.10 -0.87 -13.08
C ILE A 204 -18.81 0.02 -14.29
N LYS A 205 -19.44 1.18 -14.36
CA LYS A 205 -19.25 2.14 -15.45
C LYS A 205 -17.82 2.68 -15.51
N TRP A 206 -17.16 2.87 -14.37
CA TRP A 206 -15.77 3.33 -14.37
C TRP A 206 -14.86 2.40 -15.18
N PHE A 207 -15.06 1.09 -15.05
CA PHE A 207 -14.23 0.10 -15.73
C PHE A 207 -14.49 0.01 -17.25
N ASN A 208 -15.67 0.44 -17.71
CA ASN A 208 -16.00 0.43 -19.14
C ASN A 208 -15.69 -0.92 -19.79
N GLU A 209 -16.15 -2.02 -19.15
CA GLU A 209 -15.95 -3.42 -19.58
C GLU A 209 -14.50 -3.90 -19.60
N LYS A 210 -13.55 -3.07 -19.18
CA LYS A 210 -12.13 -3.45 -19.09
C LYS A 210 -11.86 -4.20 -17.81
N ASN A 211 -10.88 -5.12 -17.86
CA ASN A 211 -10.59 -6.02 -16.75
C ASN A 211 -9.12 -5.94 -16.35
N ILE A 212 -8.89 -6.19 -15.07
CA ILE A 212 -7.53 -6.40 -14.56
C ILE A 212 -7.00 -7.76 -15.01
N ASP A 213 -5.67 -7.89 -15.05
CA ASP A 213 -5.00 -9.18 -15.22
C ASP A 213 -4.71 -9.77 -13.83
N ILE A 214 -5.00 -11.07 -13.65
CA ILE A 214 -4.77 -11.76 -12.40
C ILE A 214 -3.55 -12.66 -12.54
N ILE A 215 -2.61 -12.51 -11.61
CA ILE A 215 -1.48 -13.41 -11.43
C ILE A 215 -1.84 -14.32 -10.25
N ASP A 216 -1.88 -15.63 -10.46
CA ASP A 216 -2.31 -16.55 -9.42
C ASP A 216 -1.35 -16.56 -8.24
N LYS A 217 -0.04 -16.57 -8.50
CA LYS A 217 0.97 -16.64 -7.45
C LYS A 217 2.31 -16.05 -7.92
N ILE A 218 2.99 -15.40 -7.01
CA ILE A 218 4.41 -15.07 -7.15
C ILE A 218 5.19 -15.90 -6.13
N ASP A 219 6.10 -16.73 -6.63
CA ASP A 219 7.03 -17.49 -5.82
C ASP A 219 8.45 -16.95 -6.00
N ASN A 220 9.22 -17.01 -4.93
CA ASN A 220 10.66 -16.81 -4.97
C ASN A 220 11.32 -18.02 -4.35
N ASP A 221 11.78 -18.95 -5.20
CA ASP A 221 12.41 -20.21 -4.78
C ASP A 221 13.77 -20.00 -4.11
N ASN A 222 14.34 -18.80 -4.23
CA ASN A 222 15.61 -18.43 -3.61
C ASN A 222 15.48 -18.06 -2.13
N TYR A 223 14.27 -17.97 -1.61
CA TYR A 223 14.02 -17.58 -0.22
C TYR A 223 12.88 -18.41 0.38
N ILE A 224 13.20 -19.12 1.46
CA ILE A 224 12.21 -19.91 2.19
C ILE A 224 11.86 -19.17 3.49
N PHE A 225 10.59 -18.78 3.61
CA PHE A 225 10.11 -18.15 4.83
C PHE A 225 9.97 -19.17 5.96
N ASN A 226 10.50 -18.83 7.13
CA ASN A 226 10.33 -19.65 8.34
C ASN A 226 9.01 -19.27 9.03
N SER A 227 8.08 -20.23 9.09
CA SER A 227 6.76 -20.03 9.72
C SER A 227 6.83 -19.72 11.23
N LYS A 228 7.97 -19.98 11.89
CA LYS A 228 8.21 -19.61 13.29
C LYS A 228 8.78 -18.21 13.44
N SER A 229 8.68 -17.38 12.43
CA SER A 229 9.23 -16.03 12.40
C SER A 229 8.62 -15.12 13.45
N LYS A 230 9.31 -14.00 13.69
CA LYS A 230 8.84 -12.90 14.52
C LYS A 230 7.43 -12.42 14.15
N ALA A 231 7.07 -12.49 12.87
CA ALA A 231 5.76 -12.10 12.35
C ALA A 231 4.60 -12.85 12.99
N ASN A 232 4.70 -14.19 13.02
CA ASN A 232 3.65 -15.01 13.62
C ASN A 232 3.53 -14.78 15.12
N ARG A 233 4.64 -14.54 15.81
CA ARG A 233 4.61 -14.20 17.24
C ARG A 233 3.91 -12.89 17.51
N ILE A 234 4.18 -11.87 16.69
CA ILE A 234 3.54 -10.56 16.81
C ILE A 234 2.06 -10.68 16.48
N TYR A 235 1.71 -11.37 15.40
CA TYR A 235 0.32 -11.61 15.02
C TYR A 235 -0.47 -12.27 16.16
N ASN A 236 0.08 -13.32 16.75
CA ASN A 236 -0.57 -14.03 17.84
C ASN A 236 -0.75 -13.12 19.07
N LYS A 237 0.25 -12.32 19.41
CA LYS A 237 0.15 -11.33 20.49
C LYS A 237 -0.97 -10.32 20.26
N LEU A 238 -1.06 -9.78 19.05
CA LEU A 238 -2.06 -8.77 18.67
C LEU A 238 -3.49 -9.34 18.65
N LYS A 239 -3.63 -10.63 18.37
CA LYS A 239 -4.92 -11.33 18.38
C LYS A 239 -5.27 -11.92 19.75
N GLY A 240 -4.47 -11.69 20.80
CA GLY A 240 -4.71 -12.20 22.15
C GLY A 240 -4.48 -13.72 22.32
N ARG A 241 -3.60 -14.28 21.53
CA ARG A 241 -3.26 -15.72 21.53
C ARG A 241 -1.94 -16.01 22.20
#